data_4902580146d45271f5dd186365e0eb72
#
_entry.id   4902580146d45271f5dd186365e0eb72
#
_cell.length_a   1.000
_cell.length_b   1.000
_cell.length_c   1.000
_cell.angle_alpha   90.00
_cell.angle_beta   90.00
_cell.angle_gamma   90.00
#
_symmetry.space_group_name_H-M   'P 1'
#
loop_
_entity.id
_entity.type
_entity.pdbx_description
1 polymer ?
#
loop_
_entity_poly.entity_id
_entity_poly.type
_entity_poly.pdbx_seq_one_letter_code
_entity_poly.pdbx_strand_id
1 'polypeptide(L)'
;MRTASVSRVAIRTVLAGAAVTALVTGCSPTKDGTPTTSGPKTVNGEKTVEWNPCTQLSDEALRAARMDPATKDVTTDAPVEPVDARICQWNAVDGPYLVSVSSTIYSLDDLRTNAKLAEFREVRVGTRTGLISREKSDTQKLRCHVSLPIAHGIVEVGAIWRYGEPATKEPCDLAIRHANDLEPYLPK
;
A
#
# COMPACT_ATOMS: atom_id res chain seq x y z
N MET A 1 48.84 -55.51 -51.26
CA MET A 1 48.66 -55.76 -52.72
C MET A 1 47.91 -54.61 -53.32
N ARG A 2 48.55 -53.94 -54.28
CA ARG A 2 48.05 -53.19 -55.41
C ARG A 2 47.09 -52.03 -55.09
N THR A 3 47.59 -50.75 -55.07
CA THR A 3 47.89 -49.91 -56.27
C THR A 3 46.69 -49.54 -57.13
N ALA A 4 46.35 -48.34 -57.24
CA ALA A 4 46.43 -47.39 -58.36
C ALA A 4 45.44 -46.24 -58.10
N SER A 5 45.79 -45.01 -57.99
CA SER A 5 46.43 -44.09 -58.96
C SER A 5 45.48 -43.42 -59.93
N VAL A 6 45.54 -42.09 -59.99
CA VAL A 6 45.30 -41.16 -61.10
C VAL A 6 43.84 -40.76 -61.34
N SER A 7 43.45 -39.55 -61.48
CA SER A 7 44.01 -38.45 -62.25
C SER A 7 43.31 -37.15 -62.04
N ARG A 8 44.03 -36.12 -62.20
CA ARG A 8 43.70 -34.69 -62.27
C ARG A 8 42.65 -34.39 -63.35
N VAL A 9 41.76 -33.45 -63.07
CA VAL A 9 41.48 -32.36 -64.03
C VAL A 9 41.07 -31.10 -63.26
N ALA A 10 41.80 -30.04 -63.55
CA ALA A 10 41.50 -28.70 -63.12
C ALA A 10 40.52 -28.04 -64.07
N ILE A 11 39.52 -27.39 -63.55
CA ILE A 11 38.86 -26.32 -64.27
C ILE A 11 38.63 -25.15 -63.32
N ARG A 12 39.26 -24.06 -63.68
CA ARG A 12 39.04 -22.74 -63.09
C ARG A 12 37.73 -22.18 -63.60
N THR A 13 36.88 -21.72 -62.72
CA THR A 13 35.91 -20.70 -63.02
C THR A 13 35.81 -19.76 -61.85
N VAL A 14 36.23 -18.54 -62.09
CA VAL A 14 36.02 -17.35 -61.28
C VAL A 14 34.59 -16.92 -61.47
N LEU A 15 33.86 -16.76 -60.38
CA LEU A 15 32.66 -15.90 -60.39
C LEU A 15 32.50 -15.22 -59.03
N ALA A 16 32.53 -13.94 -59.08
CA ALA A 16 32.26 -13.02 -58.02
C ALA A 16 30.83 -13.23 -57.46
N GLY A 17 30.69 -13.16 -56.16
CA GLY A 17 29.38 -13.25 -55.52
C GLY A 17 29.43 -12.65 -54.10
N ALA A 18 29.16 -11.38 -54.03
CA ALA A 18 28.59 -10.58 -52.92
C ALA A 18 28.66 -11.19 -51.52
N ALA A 19 29.51 -10.63 -50.72
CA ALA A 19 29.43 -10.73 -49.21
C ALA A 19 28.16 -9.98 -48.76
N VAL A 20 27.13 -10.71 -48.37
CA VAL A 20 26.02 -10.18 -47.58
C VAL A 20 26.44 -10.18 -46.14
N THR A 21 26.97 -9.06 -45.68
CA THR A 21 27.11 -8.77 -44.25
C THR A 21 25.73 -8.56 -43.66
N ALA A 22 25.17 -9.58 -43.05
CA ALA A 22 24.00 -9.44 -42.20
C ALA A 22 24.40 -8.61 -40.98
N LEU A 23 24.07 -7.34 -40.98
CA LEU A 23 24.06 -6.49 -39.80
C LEU A 23 22.91 -6.95 -38.94
N VAL A 24 23.24 -7.79 -37.96
CA VAL A 24 22.35 -8.07 -36.84
C VAL A 24 22.35 -6.81 -35.98
N THR A 25 21.47 -5.87 -36.28
CA THR A 25 21.13 -4.78 -35.39
C THR A 25 20.42 -5.44 -34.21
N GLY A 26 21.18 -5.74 -33.15
CA GLY A 26 20.62 -6.08 -31.85
C GLY A 26 19.82 -4.88 -31.37
N CYS A 27 18.49 -4.92 -31.48
CA CYS A 27 17.63 -4.10 -30.67
C CYS A 27 17.78 -4.58 -29.22
N SER A 28 18.70 -3.93 -28.48
CA SER A 28 18.60 -3.92 -27.03
C SER A 28 17.27 -3.24 -26.69
N PRO A 29 16.36 -3.90 -25.99
CA PRO A 29 15.24 -3.17 -25.44
C PRO A 29 15.82 -2.24 -24.37
N THR A 30 15.89 -0.96 -24.70
CA THR A 30 16.05 0.10 -23.71
C THR A 30 14.87 -0.06 -22.79
N LYS A 31 15.09 -0.60 -21.61
CA LYS A 31 14.13 -0.53 -20.52
C LYS A 31 14.15 0.92 -19.99
N ASP A 32 13.58 1.81 -20.75
CA ASP A 32 13.00 3.03 -20.20
C ASP A 32 11.75 2.57 -19.45
N GLY A 33 12.00 2.04 -18.23
CA GLY A 33 10.96 1.75 -17.29
C GLY A 33 10.37 3.07 -16.82
N THR A 34 9.43 3.62 -17.58
CA THR A 34 8.42 4.48 -17.00
C THR A 34 7.83 3.68 -15.84
N PRO A 35 7.86 4.17 -14.59
CA PRO A 35 7.20 3.48 -13.50
C PRO A 35 5.72 3.40 -13.88
N THR A 36 5.31 2.25 -14.35
CA THR A 36 3.90 1.94 -14.53
C THR A 36 3.36 1.89 -13.11
N THR A 37 2.68 2.94 -12.69
CA THR A 37 1.87 2.90 -11.48
C THR A 37 0.88 1.78 -11.73
N SER A 38 1.08 0.63 -11.10
CA SER A 38 0.15 -0.48 -11.19
C SER A 38 -1.21 0.06 -10.76
N GLY A 39 -2.25 -0.18 -11.55
CA GLY A 39 -3.60 0.20 -11.19
C GLY A 39 -4.04 -0.50 -9.89
N PRO A 40 -5.17 -0.09 -9.29
CA PRO A 40 -5.68 -0.69 -8.07
C PRO A 40 -5.87 -2.20 -8.25
N LYS A 41 -5.54 -2.96 -7.20
CA LYS A 41 -5.79 -4.40 -7.19
C LYS A 41 -7.29 -4.66 -7.39
N THR A 42 -7.61 -5.56 -8.31
CA THR A 42 -9.00 -5.98 -8.55
C THR A 42 -9.12 -7.50 -8.47
N VAL A 43 -10.24 -7.96 -7.96
CA VAL A 43 -10.64 -9.37 -7.95
C VAL A 43 -12.01 -9.46 -8.59
N ASN A 44 -12.15 -10.27 -9.65
CA ASN A 44 -13.39 -10.38 -10.45
C ASN A 44 -13.91 -9.02 -10.99
N GLY A 45 -12.99 -8.05 -11.24
CA GLY A 45 -13.34 -6.71 -11.71
C GLY A 45 -13.70 -5.69 -10.62
N GLU A 46 -13.80 -6.11 -9.37
CA GLU A 46 -14.07 -5.24 -8.21
C GLU A 46 -12.76 -4.87 -7.51
N LYS A 47 -12.67 -3.60 -7.03
CA LYS A 47 -11.51 -3.15 -6.26
C LYS A 47 -11.42 -3.90 -4.94
N THR A 48 -10.20 -4.12 -4.47
CA THR A 48 -9.95 -4.74 -3.17
C THR A 48 -8.78 -4.05 -2.47
N VAL A 49 -8.79 -4.08 -1.15
CA VAL A 49 -7.70 -3.55 -0.32
C VAL A 49 -6.43 -4.37 -0.52
N GLU A 50 -5.31 -3.68 -0.77
CA GLU A 50 -4.01 -4.32 -0.99
C GLU A 50 -3.22 -4.49 0.31
N TRP A 51 -3.25 -3.48 1.16
CA TRP A 51 -2.49 -3.48 2.40
C TRP A 51 -3.36 -3.89 3.59
N ASN A 52 -2.81 -4.79 4.41
CA ASN A 52 -3.51 -5.32 5.57
C ASN A 52 -2.79 -4.94 6.87
N PRO A 53 -3.30 -3.97 7.66
CA PRO A 53 -2.69 -3.58 8.92
C PRO A 53 -2.57 -4.73 9.92
N CYS A 54 -3.51 -5.69 9.87
CA CYS A 54 -3.57 -6.80 10.81
C CYS A 54 -2.39 -7.79 10.67
N THR A 55 -1.75 -7.83 9.50
CA THR A 55 -0.65 -8.75 9.17
C THR A 55 0.63 -8.07 8.75
N GLN A 56 0.58 -6.80 8.32
CA GLN A 56 1.72 -6.09 7.74
C GLN A 56 2.31 -5.01 8.65
N LEU A 57 1.62 -4.60 9.72
CA LEU A 57 2.26 -3.82 10.78
C LEU A 57 3.07 -4.75 11.68
N SER A 58 4.38 -4.48 11.75
CA SER A 58 5.28 -5.23 12.62
C SER A 58 5.09 -4.85 14.08
N ASP A 59 5.46 -5.75 14.98
CA ASP A 59 5.50 -5.46 16.42
C ASP A 59 6.41 -4.27 16.75
N GLU A 60 7.48 -4.06 15.98
CA GLU A 60 8.37 -2.90 16.12
C GLU A 60 7.64 -1.60 15.81
N ALA A 61 6.91 -1.54 14.69
CA ALA A 61 6.10 -0.38 14.30
C ALA A 61 5.03 -0.07 15.34
N LEU A 62 4.36 -1.11 15.86
CA LEU A 62 3.34 -0.95 16.90
C LEU A 62 3.93 -0.38 18.19
N ARG A 63 5.07 -0.90 18.66
CA ARG A 63 5.76 -0.36 19.86
C ARG A 63 6.27 1.05 19.65
N ALA A 64 6.84 1.36 18.47
CA ALA A 64 7.27 2.71 18.12
C ALA A 64 6.10 3.71 18.18
N ALA A 65 4.91 3.26 17.79
CA ALA A 65 3.67 4.02 17.86
C ALA A 65 2.94 3.91 19.21
N ARG A 66 3.57 3.41 20.28
CA ARG A 66 2.99 3.27 21.63
C ARG A 66 1.73 2.42 21.68
N MET A 67 1.67 1.39 20.86
CA MET A 67 0.61 0.39 20.82
C MET A 67 1.14 -0.93 21.37
N ASP A 68 0.33 -1.67 22.10
CA ASP A 68 0.72 -2.98 22.63
C ASP A 68 0.40 -4.10 21.62
N PRO A 69 1.43 -4.71 20.99
CA PRO A 69 1.23 -5.75 19.97
C PRO A 69 0.45 -6.97 20.48
N ALA A 70 0.55 -7.28 21.79
CA ALA A 70 -0.10 -8.44 22.39
C ALA A 70 -1.64 -8.28 22.47
N THR A 71 -2.14 -7.08 22.29
CA THR A 71 -3.57 -6.75 22.43
C THR A 71 -4.29 -6.62 21.10
N LYS A 72 -3.70 -7.15 20.02
CA LYS A 72 -4.31 -7.09 18.69
C LYS A 72 -5.72 -7.67 18.70
N ASP A 73 -6.66 -6.87 18.23
CA ASP A 73 -8.03 -7.25 17.97
C ASP A 73 -8.40 -6.99 16.51
N VAL A 74 -8.93 -8.03 15.85
CA VAL A 74 -9.28 -7.98 14.42
C VAL A 74 -10.75 -7.59 14.29
N THR A 75 -11.00 -6.36 13.88
CA THR A 75 -12.37 -5.84 13.72
C THR A 75 -12.95 -6.26 12.37
N THR A 76 -12.16 -6.16 11.31
CA THR A 76 -12.57 -6.54 9.95
C THR A 76 -11.36 -7.05 9.18
N ASP A 77 -11.37 -8.32 8.86
CA ASP A 77 -10.36 -8.98 8.01
C ASP A 77 -10.98 -10.21 7.33
N ALA A 78 -11.90 -9.95 6.40
CA ALA A 78 -12.56 -11.03 5.67
C ALA A 78 -11.52 -11.87 4.90
N PRO A 79 -11.57 -13.20 4.99
CA PRO A 79 -10.59 -14.08 4.34
C PRO A 79 -10.81 -14.19 2.82
N VAL A 80 -11.97 -13.78 2.32
CA VAL A 80 -12.34 -13.89 0.90
C VAL A 80 -12.40 -12.51 0.28
N GLU A 81 -11.62 -12.30 -0.77
CA GLU A 81 -11.62 -11.08 -1.57
C GLU A 81 -12.72 -11.10 -2.64
N PRO A 82 -13.25 -9.94 -3.10
CA PRO A 82 -12.77 -8.59 -2.79
C PRO A 82 -13.23 -8.11 -1.41
N VAL A 83 -12.43 -7.26 -0.77
CA VAL A 83 -12.76 -6.60 0.50
C VAL A 83 -12.54 -5.09 0.41
N ASP A 84 -13.48 -4.34 0.94
CA ASP A 84 -13.46 -2.87 0.90
C ASP A 84 -12.59 -2.27 2.01
N ALA A 85 -12.41 -3.02 3.11
CA ALA A 85 -11.66 -2.56 4.27
C ALA A 85 -11.03 -3.72 5.04
N ARG A 86 -9.88 -3.44 5.68
CA ARG A 86 -9.26 -4.27 6.70
C ARG A 86 -8.96 -3.41 7.91
N ILE A 87 -9.38 -3.84 9.09
CA ILE A 87 -9.35 -3.03 10.30
C ILE A 87 -8.86 -3.86 11.47
N CYS A 88 -7.79 -3.41 12.10
CA CYS A 88 -7.30 -3.94 13.37
C CYS A 88 -7.14 -2.82 14.39
N GLN A 89 -7.18 -3.19 15.67
CA GLN A 89 -6.99 -2.26 16.76
C GLN A 89 -6.12 -2.87 17.86
N TRP A 90 -5.50 -1.99 18.63
CA TRP A 90 -4.62 -2.34 19.74
C TRP A 90 -4.85 -1.39 20.90
N ASN A 91 -4.55 -1.85 22.11
CA ASN A 91 -4.51 -0.94 23.26
C ASN A 91 -3.34 0.03 23.14
N ALA A 92 -3.59 1.29 23.43
CA ALA A 92 -2.50 2.24 23.69
C ALA A 92 -1.82 1.89 25.03
N VAL A 93 -0.50 2.10 25.11
CA VAL A 93 0.27 1.88 26.36
C VAL A 93 0.24 3.07 27.31
N ASP A 94 -0.24 4.23 26.86
CA ASP A 94 -0.20 5.48 27.59
C ASP A 94 -1.59 6.08 27.93
N GLY A 95 -2.62 5.23 27.94
CA GLY A 95 -3.96 5.62 28.35
C GLY A 95 -5.02 4.55 28.08
N PRO A 96 -6.24 4.72 28.64
CA PRO A 96 -7.33 3.79 28.50
C PRO A 96 -8.09 3.99 27.17
N TYR A 97 -7.39 3.91 26.05
CA TYR A 97 -7.96 4.04 24.72
C TYR A 97 -7.37 3.01 23.76
N LEU A 98 -8.06 2.81 22.65
CA LEU A 98 -7.65 1.94 21.55
C LEU A 98 -7.09 2.81 20.42
N VAL A 99 -6.13 2.25 19.70
CA VAL A 99 -5.67 2.78 18.42
C VAL A 99 -6.11 1.81 17.34
N SER A 100 -6.96 2.27 16.44
CA SER A 100 -7.36 1.51 15.25
C SER A 100 -6.51 1.90 14.06
N VAL A 101 -6.16 0.92 13.24
CA VAL A 101 -5.57 1.15 11.93
C VAL A 101 -6.39 0.41 10.90
N SER A 102 -6.86 1.14 9.91
CA SER A 102 -7.60 0.56 8.80
C SER A 102 -6.96 0.88 7.46
N SER A 103 -7.21 0.03 6.49
CA SER A 103 -6.95 0.29 5.08
C SER A 103 -8.23 0.10 4.30
N THR A 104 -8.57 1.02 3.40
CA THR A 104 -9.80 0.96 2.62
C THR A 104 -9.56 1.34 1.16
N ILE A 105 -10.49 0.93 0.29
CA ILE A 105 -10.48 1.31 -1.14
C ILE A 105 -10.97 2.74 -1.39
N TYR A 106 -11.50 3.41 -0.37
CA TYR A 106 -12.09 4.74 -0.50
C TYR A 106 -11.01 5.83 -0.61
N SER A 107 -11.39 6.98 -1.16
CA SER A 107 -10.56 8.18 -1.24
C SER A 107 -10.90 9.18 -0.13
N LEU A 108 -10.07 10.20 0.05
CA LEU A 108 -10.41 11.32 0.96
C LEU A 108 -11.69 12.06 0.52
N ASP A 109 -11.98 12.10 -0.79
CA ASP A 109 -13.18 12.74 -1.30
C ASP A 109 -14.43 11.91 -1.00
N ASP A 110 -14.33 10.58 -1.04
CA ASP A 110 -15.41 9.70 -0.59
C ASP A 110 -15.73 9.94 0.89
N LEU A 111 -14.71 10.15 1.73
CA LEU A 111 -14.94 10.49 3.14
C LEU A 111 -15.66 11.84 3.31
N ARG A 112 -15.28 12.87 2.56
CA ARG A 112 -15.91 14.19 2.62
C ARG A 112 -17.40 14.14 2.26
N THR A 113 -17.78 13.23 1.38
CA THR A 113 -19.16 13.03 0.97
C THR A 113 -19.94 12.05 1.84
N ASN A 114 -19.28 11.38 2.78
CA ASN A 114 -19.91 10.42 3.69
C ASN A 114 -20.80 11.14 4.71
N ALA A 115 -22.13 10.97 4.59
CA ALA A 115 -23.11 11.61 5.44
C ALA A 115 -23.00 11.26 6.94
N LYS A 116 -22.27 10.18 7.30
CA LYS A 116 -22.06 9.75 8.69
C LYS A 116 -20.91 10.49 9.36
N LEU A 117 -20.04 11.16 8.60
CA LEU A 117 -18.87 11.86 9.09
C LEU A 117 -19.08 13.37 9.18
N ALA A 118 -18.32 14.01 10.03
CA ALA A 118 -18.35 15.46 10.29
C ALA A 118 -16.97 15.97 10.79
N GLU A 119 -16.91 17.26 11.07
CA GLU A 119 -15.75 17.96 11.66
C GLU A 119 -14.46 17.78 10.82
N PHE A 120 -14.62 17.81 9.50
CA PHE A 120 -13.51 17.64 8.58
C PHE A 120 -12.47 18.76 8.71
N ARG A 121 -11.21 18.38 8.83
CA ARG A 121 -10.09 19.30 8.94
C ARG A 121 -8.85 18.69 8.32
N GLU A 122 -8.11 19.45 7.52
CA GLU A 122 -6.83 19.00 6.99
C GLU A 122 -5.76 18.90 8.09
N VAL A 123 -4.86 17.94 7.93
CA VAL A 123 -3.74 17.69 8.85
C VAL A 123 -2.49 17.28 8.07
N ARG A 124 -1.33 17.70 8.55
CA ARG A 124 -0.03 17.21 8.06
C ARG A 124 0.45 16.06 8.93
N VAL A 125 0.79 14.95 8.28
CA VAL A 125 1.41 13.79 8.90
C VAL A 125 2.63 13.40 8.05
N GLY A 126 3.82 13.66 8.58
CA GLY A 126 5.04 13.54 7.78
C GLY A 126 4.97 14.42 6.52
N THR A 127 5.11 13.81 5.36
CA THR A 127 5.04 14.49 4.06
C THR A 127 3.63 14.53 3.46
N ARG A 128 2.66 13.82 4.06
CA ARG A 128 1.30 13.70 3.52
C ARG A 128 0.36 14.77 4.06
N THR A 129 -0.58 15.18 3.24
CA THR A 129 -1.77 15.91 3.69
C THR A 129 -2.90 14.92 3.86
N GLY A 130 -3.38 14.77 5.09
CA GLY A 130 -4.48 13.90 5.46
C GLY A 130 -5.73 14.67 5.86
N LEU A 131 -6.74 13.94 6.27
CA LEU A 131 -8.03 14.46 6.69
C LEU A 131 -8.37 13.93 8.08
N ILE A 132 -8.70 14.84 9.00
CA ILE A 132 -9.33 14.50 10.27
C ILE A 132 -10.83 14.40 10.06
N SER A 133 -11.47 13.46 10.72
CA SER A 133 -12.92 13.34 10.77
C SER A 133 -13.39 12.72 12.08
N ARG A 134 -14.68 12.94 12.38
CA ARG A 134 -15.40 12.30 13.48
C ARG A 134 -16.70 11.69 12.97
N GLU A 135 -17.15 10.64 13.61
CA GLU A 135 -18.48 10.12 13.38
C GLU A 135 -19.54 11.03 14.01
N LYS A 136 -20.60 11.36 13.27
CA LYS A 136 -21.73 12.16 13.82
C LYS A 136 -22.47 11.47 14.97
N SER A 137 -22.41 10.15 15.02
CA SER A 137 -22.98 9.33 16.09
C SER A 137 -22.19 9.40 17.40
N ASP A 138 -20.93 9.82 17.35
CA ASP A 138 -20.07 9.97 18.52
C ASP A 138 -20.33 11.30 19.24
N THR A 139 -21.48 11.40 19.91
CA THR A 139 -21.92 12.62 20.60
C THR A 139 -21.03 12.99 21.79
N GLN A 140 -20.30 12.03 22.35
CA GLN A 140 -19.36 12.25 23.46
C GLN A 140 -17.95 12.62 22.99
N LYS A 141 -17.71 12.62 21.68
CA LYS A 141 -16.42 12.93 21.07
C LYS A 141 -15.26 12.06 21.59
N LEU A 142 -15.55 10.78 21.80
CA LEU A 142 -14.58 9.79 22.28
C LEU A 142 -13.70 9.22 21.17
N ARG A 143 -14.00 9.54 19.90
CA ARG A 143 -13.30 9.02 18.73
C ARG A 143 -12.84 10.15 17.82
N CYS A 144 -11.71 9.93 17.20
CA CYS A 144 -11.24 10.78 16.11
C CYS A 144 -10.37 9.96 15.16
N HIS A 145 -10.44 10.28 13.89
CA HIS A 145 -9.75 9.57 12.83
C HIS A 145 -8.89 10.52 12.01
N VAL A 146 -7.70 10.05 11.63
CA VAL A 146 -6.79 10.69 10.68
C VAL A 146 -6.66 9.77 9.48
N SER A 147 -7.14 10.20 8.34
CA SER A 147 -7.11 9.47 7.08
C SER A 147 -6.01 10.01 6.18
N LEU A 148 -5.12 9.12 5.72
CA LEU A 148 -3.96 9.43 4.89
C LEU A 148 -4.11 8.77 3.52
N PRO A 149 -3.90 9.50 2.42
CA PRO A 149 -3.96 8.90 1.09
C PRO A 149 -2.79 7.95 0.88
N ILE A 150 -3.07 6.85 0.20
CA ILE A 150 -2.09 5.89 -0.32
C ILE A 150 -2.33 5.70 -1.83
N ALA A 151 -1.50 4.92 -2.50
CA ALA A 151 -1.60 4.73 -3.96
C ALA A 151 -3.00 4.31 -4.41
N HIS A 152 -3.68 3.45 -3.65
CA HIS A 152 -5.00 2.90 -4.02
C HIS A 152 -5.95 2.84 -2.83
N GLY A 153 -6.32 4.01 -2.31
CA GLY A 153 -7.23 4.13 -1.18
C GLY A 153 -6.71 5.04 -0.08
N ILE A 154 -7.07 4.75 1.15
CA ILE A 154 -6.58 5.44 2.34
C ILE A 154 -6.17 4.45 3.42
N VAL A 155 -5.21 4.88 4.25
CA VAL A 155 -5.01 4.32 5.59
C VAL A 155 -5.59 5.31 6.59
N GLU A 156 -6.34 4.79 7.56
CA GLU A 156 -6.91 5.59 8.61
C GLU A 156 -6.38 5.14 9.97
N VAL A 157 -5.94 6.10 10.78
CA VAL A 157 -5.50 5.89 12.15
C VAL A 157 -6.50 6.55 13.08
N GLY A 158 -7.16 5.75 13.92
CA GLY A 158 -8.16 6.22 14.87
C GLY A 158 -7.67 6.13 16.31
N ALA A 159 -8.04 7.11 17.13
CA ALA A 159 -7.97 7.01 18.59
C ALA A 159 -9.39 6.91 19.15
N ILE A 160 -9.63 5.88 19.96
CA ILE A 160 -10.96 5.52 20.45
C ILE A 160 -10.87 5.40 21.97
N TRP A 161 -11.35 6.42 22.67
CA TRP A 161 -11.38 6.42 24.14
C TRP A 161 -12.37 5.38 24.64
N ARG A 162 -12.01 4.65 25.68
CA ARG A 162 -12.89 3.62 26.21
C ARG A 162 -14.11 4.25 26.88
N TYR A 163 -15.26 3.69 26.60
CA TYR A 163 -16.51 4.13 27.22
C TYR A 163 -16.45 3.94 28.73
N GLY A 164 -16.89 4.94 29.49
CA GLY A 164 -16.86 4.93 30.95
C GLY A 164 -15.56 5.40 31.58
N GLU A 165 -14.49 5.55 30.80
CA GLU A 165 -13.24 6.14 31.28
C GLU A 165 -13.24 7.65 31.05
N PRO A 166 -12.78 8.48 32.01
CA PRO A 166 -12.71 9.91 31.83
C PRO A 166 -11.69 10.26 30.73
N ALA A 167 -12.14 10.93 29.68
CA ALA A 167 -11.28 11.39 28.62
C ALA A 167 -10.37 12.53 29.13
N THR A 168 -9.10 12.22 29.36
CA THR A 168 -8.10 13.18 29.88
C THR A 168 -7.29 13.82 28.75
N LYS A 169 -7.41 13.35 27.53
CA LYS A 169 -6.73 13.86 26.33
C LYS A 169 -7.73 13.92 25.17
N GLU A 170 -7.53 14.87 24.28
CA GLU A 170 -8.35 15.03 23.10
C GLU A 170 -8.08 13.89 22.09
N PRO A 171 -9.08 13.10 21.67
CA PRO A 171 -8.87 11.98 20.78
C PRO A 171 -8.25 12.34 19.42
N CYS A 172 -8.51 13.54 18.88
CA CYS A 172 -7.87 13.96 17.64
C CYS A 172 -6.36 14.19 17.81
N ASP A 173 -5.92 14.74 18.95
CA ASP A 173 -4.49 14.90 19.21
C ASP A 173 -3.79 13.54 19.35
N LEU A 174 -4.49 12.56 19.96
CA LEU A 174 -4.00 11.19 20.04
C LEU A 174 -3.92 10.55 18.64
N ALA A 175 -4.96 10.66 17.82
CA ALA A 175 -4.97 10.12 16.46
C ALA A 175 -3.87 10.73 15.60
N ILE A 176 -3.65 12.06 15.68
CA ILE A 176 -2.55 12.74 14.96
C ILE A 176 -1.19 12.23 15.43
N ARG A 177 -0.99 12.07 16.73
CA ARG A 177 0.27 11.55 17.27
C ARG A 177 0.55 10.14 16.76
N HIS A 178 -0.41 9.23 16.89
CA HIS A 178 -0.25 7.86 16.40
C HIS A 178 -0.06 7.80 14.89
N ALA A 179 -0.75 8.65 14.12
CA ALA A 179 -0.56 8.74 12.68
C ALA A 179 0.87 9.17 12.32
N ASN A 180 1.46 10.13 13.05
CA ASN A 180 2.85 10.55 12.85
C ASN A 180 3.84 9.44 13.23
N ASP A 181 3.62 8.76 14.36
CA ASP A 181 4.48 7.67 14.82
C ASP A 181 4.43 6.47 13.85
N LEU A 182 3.29 6.20 13.22
CA LEU A 182 3.09 5.12 12.26
C LEU A 182 3.51 5.49 10.83
N GLU A 183 3.56 6.77 10.45
CA GLU A 183 3.78 7.21 9.06
C GLU A 183 4.97 6.53 8.36
N PRO A 184 6.14 6.31 9.01
CA PRO A 184 7.27 5.64 8.37
C PRO A 184 7.00 4.18 7.98
N TYR A 185 6.02 3.54 8.58
CA TYR A 185 5.67 2.13 8.40
C TYR A 185 4.43 1.92 7.52
N LEU A 186 3.75 2.99 7.12
CA LEU A 186 2.55 2.93 6.29
C LEU A 186 2.91 2.85 4.79
N PRO A 187 2.07 2.21 3.96
CA PRO A 187 2.25 2.21 2.51
C PRO A 187 2.21 3.64 1.97
N LYS A 188 2.91 3.86 0.84
CA LYS A 188 3.00 5.18 0.18
C LYS A 188 1.94 5.32 -0.92
#